data_54990a5bde21506deabf37412849261d
#
_entry.id   54990a5bde21506deabf37412849261d
#
_cell.length_a   1.000
_cell.length_b   1.000
_cell.length_c   1.000
_cell.angle_alpha   90.00
_cell.angle_beta   90.00
_cell.angle_gamma   90.00
#
_symmetry.space_group_name_H-M   'P 1'
#
loop_
_entity.id
_entity.type
_entity.pdbx_description
1 polymer ?
#
loop_
_entity_poly.entity_id
_entity_poly.type
_entity_poly.pdbx_seq_one_letter_code
_entity_poly.pdbx_strand_id
1 'polypeptide(L)'
;MNRQTILITGGYGCIGAETSKWLLRNTDASVVVCSRSVSEERTERVFHDVNRERLTLVKADVIDRQAMQEILLKHQVTRIVHLAALQTPDCNAHRNLGLQINLAGTLNVIEAMKASGLRLERYIFASSIAVYGPRVSYPAGRVPMLAEPKPVNLYGAWKLAGEHISRLFSEETGVPTVSLRPGVLYGPGRDAGLTSSPTTAMKRLALGRAYEIPFRSRQDYLFAPDVGGAIGTAVLEPFEGYSVFTLPSLTLTTDDIVESMRRVAAGMGLAERFQITVGAEDVPFICDLDYEPFVSAFPNVPHTPLDEAVRKSLEVFLEHARRGWIGD
;
A
#
# COMPACT_ATOMS: atom_id res chain seq x y z
N MET A 1 -15.37 20.18 18.00
CA MET A 1 -15.33 18.84 17.37
C MET A 1 -14.09 18.13 17.91
N ASN A 2 -14.20 16.90 18.41
CA ASN A 2 -13.02 16.15 18.82
C ASN A 2 -12.15 15.89 17.57
N ARG A 3 -10.87 16.21 17.67
CA ARG A 3 -9.90 16.03 16.59
C ARG A 3 -9.78 14.52 16.31
N GLN A 4 -9.93 14.11 15.04
CA GLN A 4 -9.79 12.71 14.66
C GLN A 4 -8.34 12.25 14.82
N THR A 5 -8.15 11.08 15.42
CA THR A 5 -6.83 10.44 15.52
C THR A 5 -6.84 9.13 14.75
N ILE A 6 -5.94 9.01 13.77
CA ILE A 6 -5.83 7.87 12.87
C ILE A 6 -4.55 7.11 13.18
N LEU A 7 -4.67 5.84 13.60
CA LEU A 7 -3.54 4.94 13.77
C LEU A 7 -3.24 4.21 12.46
N ILE A 8 -1.98 4.23 12.03
CA ILE A 8 -1.49 3.51 10.85
C ILE A 8 -0.42 2.52 11.28
N THR A 9 -0.72 1.22 11.30
CA THR A 9 0.29 0.19 11.51
C THR A 9 1.07 -0.06 10.23
N GLY A 10 2.36 -0.34 10.32
CA GLY A 10 3.21 -0.44 9.13
C GLY A 10 3.46 0.90 8.43
N GLY A 11 3.33 2.01 9.15
CA GLY A 11 3.30 3.37 8.61
C GLY A 11 4.59 3.87 7.95
N TYR A 12 5.73 3.20 8.12
CA TYR A 12 6.96 3.47 7.34
C TYR A 12 7.05 2.66 6.04
N GLY A 13 6.12 1.73 5.80
CA GLY A 13 6.03 1.04 4.52
C GLY A 13 5.51 1.96 3.42
N CYS A 14 5.67 1.57 2.16
CA CYS A 14 5.26 2.33 0.99
C CYS A 14 3.84 2.92 1.12
N ILE A 15 2.85 2.06 1.33
CA ILE A 15 1.45 2.49 1.45
C ILE A 15 1.23 3.34 2.71
N GLY A 16 1.81 2.94 3.85
CA GLY A 16 1.62 3.63 5.12
C GLY A 16 2.21 5.04 5.13
N ALA A 17 3.36 5.22 4.52
CA ALA A 17 3.98 6.53 4.36
C ALA A 17 3.11 7.44 3.49
N GLU A 18 2.68 6.98 2.32
CA GLU A 18 1.88 7.79 1.40
C GLU A 18 0.48 8.08 1.97
N THR A 19 -0.15 7.13 2.68
CA THR A 19 -1.41 7.38 3.42
C THR A 19 -1.21 8.45 4.50
N SER A 20 -0.14 8.35 5.29
CA SER A 20 0.18 9.35 6.33
C SER A 20 0.41 10.73 5.73
N LYS A 21 1.18 10.84 4.67
CA LYS A 21 1.44 12.09 3.95
C LYS A 21 0.15 12.69 3.40
N TRP A 22 -0.68 11.88 2.76
CA TRP A 22 -1.95 12.35 2.23
C TRP A 22 -2.86 12.91 3.34
N LEU A 23 -3.00 12.20 4.46
CA LEU A 23 -3.79 12.66 5.61
C LEU A 23 -3.24 13.97 6.19
N LEU A 24 -1.93 14.08 6.35
CA LEU A 24 -1.29 15.30 6.87
C LEU A 24 -1.46 16.51 5.95
N ARG A 25 -1.55 16.30 4.63
CA ARG A 25 -1.74 17.39 3.65
C ARG A 25 -3.19 17.81 3.50
N ASN A 26 -4.13 16.87 3.61
CA ASN A 26 -5.52 17.09 3.18
C ASN A 26 -6.52 17.16 4.35
N THR A 27 -6.08 16.99 5.59
CA THR A 27 -6.97 16.96 6.78
C THR A 27 -6.33 17.62 7.99
N ASP A 28 -7.14 17.85 9.04
CA ASP A 28 -6.67 18.27 10.36
C ASP A 28 -6.46 17.10 11.34
N ALA A 29 -6.57 15.86 10.88
CA ALA A 29 -6.41 14.68 11.71
C ALA A 29 -5.01 14.57 12.32
N SER A 30 -4.92 14.02 13.52
CA SER A 30 -3.67 13.54 14.09
C SER A 30 -3.35 12.15 13.53
N VAL A 31 -2.13 11.95 13.08
CA VAL A 31 -1.68 10.68 12.49
C VAL A 31 -0.67 10.01 13.44
N VAL A 32 -0.99 8.81 13.90
CA VAL A 32 -0.12 7.98 14.73
C VAL A 32 0.44 6.85 13.87
N VAL A 33 1.72 6.90 13.56
CA VAL A 33 2.42 5.88 12.79
C VAL A 33 3.05 4.87 13.74
N CYS A 34 2.62 3.62 13.66
CA CYS A 34 3.18 2.51 14.41
C CYS A 34 4.11 1.67 13.53
N SER A 35 5.34 1.42 14.01
CA SER A 35 6.34 0.59 13.34
C SER A 35 7.25 -0.12 14.34
N ARG A 36 7.79 -1.27 13.96
CA ARG A 36 8.77 -2.03 14.76
C ARG A 36 10.09 -1.29 15.00
N SER A 37 10.45 -0.41 14.08
CA SER A 37 11.64 0.44 14.19
C SER A 37 11.28 1.88 13.86
N VAL A 38 11.75 2.80 14.72
CA VAL A 38 11.61 4.24 14.56
C VAL A 38 12.99 4.86 14.71
N SER A 39 13.42 5.69 13.75
CA SER A 39 14.64 6.50 13.82
C SER A 39 14.40 7.85 13.16
N GLU A 40 15.11 8.90 13.63
CA GLU A 40 14.96 10.24 13.06
C GLU A 40 15.46 10.28 11.61
N GLU A 41 16.55 9.61 11.28
CA GLU A 41 17.06 9.49 9.91
C GLU A 41 16.01 8.94 8.95
N ARG A 42 15.36 7.83 9.33
CA ARG A 42 14.29 7.23 8.52
C ARG A 42 13.07 8.13 8.45
N THR A 43 12.73 8.81 9.55
CA THR A 43 11.62 9.75 9.62
C THR A 43 11.84 10.92 8.67
N GLU A 44 13.03 11.51 8.70
CA GLU A 44 13.40 12.59 7.79
C GLU A 44 13.31 12.11 6.33
N ARG A 45 13.91 10.99 6.01
CA ARG A 45 13.87 10.44 4.65
C ARG A 45 12.44 10.17 4.14
N VAL A 46 11.53 9.70 5.01
CA VAL A 46 10.17 9.32 4.61
C VAL A 46 9.21 10.51 4.62
N PHE A 47 9.34 11.43 5.59
CA PHE A 47 8.37 12.48 5.87
C PHE A 47 8.93 13.92 5.73
N HIS A 48 10.06 14.11 5.03
CA HIS A 48 10.68 15.43 4.86
C HIS A 48 9.80 16.41 4.09
N ASP A 49 8.88 15.92 3.28
CA ASP A 49 8.03 16.67 2.35
C ASP A 49 6.66 17.05 2.95
N VAL A 50 6.45 16.82 4.25
CA VAL A 50 5.21 17.17 4.97
C VAL A 50 5.45 17.84 6.29
N ASN A 51 4.49 18.67 6.75
CA ASN A 51 4.50 19.20 8.12
C ASN A 51 4.22 18.05 9.11
N ARG A 52 5.14 17.81 10.04
CA ARG A 52 5.11 16.71 11.02
C ARG A 52 4.48 17.06 12.37
N GLU A 53 3.97 18.27 12.57
CA GLU A 53 3.38 18.70 13.85
C GLU A 53 2.23 17.81 14.35
N ARG A 54 1.51 17.18 13.41
CA ARG A 54 0.41 16.27 13.67
C ARG A 54 0.77 14.78 13.49
N LEU A 55 2.06 14.48 13.31
CA LEU A 55 2.60 13.14 13.18
C LEU A 55 3.21 12.67 14.49
N THR A 56 2.70 11.58 15.02
CA THR A 56 3.28 10.88 16.17
C THR A 56 3.83 9.54 15.73
N LEU A 57 5.07 9.27 16.10
CA LEU A 57 5.75 8.01 15.78
C LEU A 57 5.82 7.12 17.02
N VAL A 58 5.34 5.88 16.89
CA VAL A 58 5.32 4.92 17.99
C VAL A 58 6.03 3.64 17.58
N LYS A 59 6.99 3.21 18.42
CA LYS A 59 7.64 1.91 18.25
C LYS A 59 6.82 0.82 18.92
N ALA A 60 6.23 -0.09 18.13
CA ALA A 60 5.55 -1.28 18.62
C ALA A 60 5.45 -2.34 17.51
N ASP A 61 5.17 -3.58 17.91
CA ASP A 61 4.91 -4.69 17.01
C ASP A 61 3.45 -5.13 17.15
N VAL A 62 2.78 -5.42 16.04
CA VAL A 62 1.38 -5.88 16.00
C VAL A 62 1.19 -7.27 16.64
N ILE A 63 2.25 -8.03 16.87
CA ILE A 63 2.18 -9.28 17.63
C ILE A 63 1.99 -9.04 19.13
N ASP A 64 2.27 -7.84 19.62
CA ASP A 64 2.04 -7.43 21.01
C ASP A 64 0.68 -6.74 21.14
N ARG A 65 -0.35 -7.53 21.52
CA ARG A 65 -1.71 -7.03 21.69
C ARG A 65 -1.81 -5.95 22.79
N GLN A 66 -1.04 -6.11 23.87
CA GLN A 66 -1.09 -5.14 24.98
C GLN A 66 -0.52 -3.79 24.53
N ALA A 67 0.62 -3.78 23.85
CA ALA A 67 1.19 -2.57 23.28
C ALA A 67 0.21 -1.89 22.30
N MET A 68 -0.48 -2.67 21.45
CA MET A 68 -1.51 -2.12 20.56
C MET A 68 -2.65 -1.46 21.34
N GLN A 69 -3.17 -2.09 22.40
CA GLN A 69 -4.23 -1.52 23.25
C GLN A 69 -3.76 -0.22 23.95
N GLU A 70 -2.55 -0.20 24.49
CA GLU A 70 -1.97 0.98 25.13
C GLU A 70 -1.86 2.16 24.15
N ILE A 71 -1.45 1.92 22.91
CA ILE A 71 -1.38 2.95 21.85
C ILE A 71 -2.78 3.50 21.58
N LEU A 72 -3.78 2.64 21.39
CA LEU A 72 -5.16 3.05 21.14
C LEU A 72 -5.68 3.97 22.24
N LEU A 73 -5.52 3.57 23.52
CA LEU A 73 -5.98 4.32 24.68
C LEU A 73 -5.21 5.63 24.86
N LYS A 74 -3.86 5.58 24.77
CA LYS A 74 -3.00 6.77 24.96
C LYS A 74 -3.30 7.87 23.97
N HIS A 75 -3.55 7.52 22.71
CA HIS A 75 -3.76 8.48 21.64
C HIS A 75 -5.25 8.73 21.33
N GLN A 76 -6.16 8.11 22.08
CA GLN A 76 -7.61 8.23 21.85
C GLN A 76 -7.97 8.03 20.38
N VAL A 77 -7.50 6.87 19.82
CA VAL A 77 -7.62 6.56 18.41
C VAL A 77 -9.09 6.39 18.03
N THR A 78 -9.50 7.05 16.96
CA THR A 78 -10.87 6.96 16.43
C THR A 78 -10.96 6.11 15.16
N ARG A 79 -9.88 6.01 14.39
CA ARG A 79 -9.83 5.26 13.12
C ARG A 79 -8.50 4.53 12.98
N ILE A 80 -8.52 3.38 12.33
CA ILE A 80 -7.34 2.53 12.19
C ILE A 80 -7.16 2.10 10.74
N VAL A 81 -5.91 2.21 10.26
CA VAL A 81 -5.44 1.67 8.98
C VAL A 81 -4.39 0.60 9.28
N HIS A 82 -4.76 -0.65 9.12
CA HIS A 82 -3.89 -1.78 9.40
C HIS A 82 -3.18 -2.28 8.14
N LEU A 83 -1.90 -1.89 8.01
CA LEU A 83 -1.04 -2.20 6.86
C LEU A 83 0.13 -3.11 7.22
N ALA A 84 0.40 -3.31 8.52
CA ALA A 84 1.53 -4.11 8.98
C ALA A 84 1.42 -5.55 8.47
N ALA A 85 2.35 -5.97 7.63
CA ALA A 85 2.42 -7.31 7.07
C ALA A 85 3.83 -7.58 6.52
N LEU A 86 4.20 -8.86 6.44
CA LEU A 86 5.28 -9.34 5.60
C LEU A 86 4.76 -9.61 4.19
N GLN A 87 5.61 -9.40 3.18
CA GLN A 87 5.28 -9.66 1.78
C GLN A 87 5.56 -11.13 1.39
N THR A 88 5.16 -11.51 0.19
CA THR A 88 5.28 -12.89 -0.31
C THR A 88 6.68 -13.50 -0.15
N PRO A 89 7.79 -12.81 -0.50
CA PRO A 89 9.13 -13.40 -0.33
C PRO A 89 9.44 -13.74 1.13
N ASP A 90 9.14 -12.83 2.05
CA ASP A 90 9.39 -13.04 3.49
C ASP A 90 8.49 -14.13 4.06
N CYS A 91 7.22 -14.18 3.63
CA CYS A 91 6.27 -15.21 4.04
C CYS A 91 6.70 -16.61 3.57
N ASN A 92 7.28 -16.72 2.38
CA ASN A 92 7.81 -17.98 1.86
C ASN A 92 9.08 -18.42 2.60
N ALA A 93 9.98 -17.48 2.89
CA ALA A 93 11.22 -17.74 3.61
C ALA A 93 11.00 -18.06 5.11
N HIS A 94 10.02 -17.39 5.74
CA HIS A 94 9.79 -17.42 7.18
C HIS A 94 8.30 -17.64 7.50
N ARG A 95 7.76 -18.83 7.18
CA ARG A 95 6.33 -19.13 7.27
C ARG A 95 5.70 -18.85 8.64
N ASN A 96 6.37 -19.29 9.73
CA ASN A 96 5.86 -19.06 11.08
C ASN A 96 5.82 -17.57 11.44
N LEU A 97 6.83 -16.80 11.05
CA LEU A 97 6.85 -15.35 11.25
C LEU A 97 5.78 -14.68 10.41
N GLY A 98 5.57 -15.13 9.17
CA GLY A 98 4.49 -14.67 8.31
C GLY A 98 3.11 -14.91 8.94
N LEU A 99 2.86 -16.10 9.48
CA LEU A 99 1.63 -16.42 10.21
C LEU A 99 1.44 -15.50 11.42
N GLN A 100 2.49 -15.31 12.22
CA GLN A 100 2.43 -14.46 13.41
C GLN A 100 2.13 -13.00 13.07
N ILE A 101 2.76 -12.43 12.05
CA ILE A 101 2.57 -11.03 11.71
C ILE A 101 1.28 -10.82 10.90
N ASN A 102 1.07 -11.60 9.82
CA ASN A 102 -0.01 -11.31 8.88
C ASN A 102 -1.38 -11.78 9.37
N LEU A 103 -1.44 -12.86 10.15
CA LEU A 103 -2.71 -13.39 10.63
C LEU A 103 -2.91 -13.12 12.12
N ALA A 104 -2.02 -13.60 13.00
CA ALA A 104 -2.14 -13.38 14.44
C ALA A 104 -2.03 -11.89 14.79
N GLY A 105 -1.12 -11.13 14.13
CA GLY A 105 -1.01 -9.69 14.29
C GLY A 105 -2.29 -8.94 13.90
N THR A 106 -2.96 -9.35 12.82
CA THR A 106 -4.27 -8.79 12.45
C THR A 106 -5.31 -9.05 13.52
N LEU A 107 -5.38 -10.29 14.04
CA LEU A 107 -6.29 -10.63 15.13
C LEU A 107 -5.95 -9.85 16.41
N ASN A 108 -4.68 -9.69 16.76
CA ASN A 108 -4.25 -8.92 17.94
C ASN A 108 -4.67 -7.45 17.85
N VAL A 109 -4.58 -6.82 16.67
CA VAL A 109 -5.05 -5.44 16.47
C VAL A 109 -6.55 -5.36 16.68
N ILE A 110 -7.32 -6.31 16.14
CA ILE A 110 -8.79 -6.39 16.32
C ILE A 110 -9.16 -6.61 17.78
N GLU A 111 -8.51 -7.53 18.47
CA GLU A 111 -8.76 -7.77 19.90
C GLU A 111 -8.35 -6.58 20.77
N ALA A 112 -7.28 -5.87 20.42
CA ALA A 112 -6.91 -4.63 21.10
C ALA A 112 -7.96 -3.53 20.89
N MET A 113 -8.54 -3.41 19.69
CA MET A 113 -9.65 -2.50 19.39
C MET A 113 -10.86 -2.80 20.29
N LYS A 114 -11.30 -4.06 20.34
CA LYS A 114 -12.43 -4.50 21.18
C LYS A 114 -12.15 -4.23 22.67
N ALA A 115 -10.97 -4.58 23.15
CA ALA A 115 -10.58 -4.42 24.55
C ALA A 115 -10.36 -2.96 24.97
N SER A 116 -10.12 -2.05 24.04
CA SER A 116 -9.93 -0.62 24.34
C SER A 116 -11.20 0.08 24.83
N GLY A 117 -12.37 -0.42 24.46
CA GLY A 117 -13.66 0.22 24.75
C GLY A 117 -13.86 1.59 24.07
N LEU A 118 -12.94 1.99 23.15
CA LEU A 118 -13.04 3.25 22.41
C LEU A 118 -14.17 3.15 21.37
N ARG A 119 -14.84 4.29 21.14
CA ARG A 119 -15.78 4.41 20.04
C ARG A 119 -15.01 4.59 18.73
N LEU A 120 -14.78 3.47 18.03
CA LEU A 120 -14.12 3.48 16.74
C LEU A 120 -15.11 3.86 15.62
N GLU A 121 -14.64 4.67 14.68
CA GLU A 121 -15.44 5.18 13.57
C GLU A 121 -15.13 4.48 12.25
N ARG A 122 -13.93 3.87 12.13
CA ARG A 122 -13.49 3.18 10.91
C ARG A 122 -12.34 2.21 11.18
N TYR A 123 -12.39 1.06 10.53
CA TYR A 123 -11.27 0.15 10.38
C TYR A 123 -10.98 -0.14 8.91
N ILE A 124 -9.75 0.09 8.47
CA ILE A 124 -9.27 -0.26 7.12
C ILE A 124 -8.26 -1.40 7.26
N PHE A 125 -8.49 -2.49 6.55
CA PHE A 125 -7.57 -3.62 6.44
C PHE A 125 -6.92 -3.66 5.07
N ALA A 126 -5.58 -3.67 5.00
CA ALA A 126 -4.87 -3.90 3.76
C ALA A 126 -4.82 -5.39 3.45
N SER A 127 -5.70 -5.83 2.57
CA SER A 127 -5.63 -7.10 1.87
C SER A 127 -4.65 -7.01 0.69
N SER A 128 -4.87 -7.76 -0.37
CA SER A 128 -4.02 -7.78 -1.57
C SER A 128 -4.75 -8.47 -2.72
N ILE A 129 -4.42 -8.12 -3.97
CA ILE A 129 -4.82 -8.91 -5.14
C ILE A 129 -4.24 -10.34 -5.11
N ALA A 130 -3.27 -10.64 -4.24
CA ALA A 130 -2.73 -11.99 -4.03
C ALA A 130 -3.78 -13.00 -3.48
N VAL A 131 -4.96 -12.53 -3.08
CA VAL A 131 -6.11 -13.40 -2.75
C VAL A 131 -6.68 -14.09 -4.01
N TYR A 132 -6.44 -13.51 -5.19
CA TYR A 132 -6.81 -14.14 -6.45
C TYR A 132 -5.73 -15.11 -6.94
N GLY A 133 -6.11 -16.02 -7.84
CA GLY A 133 -5.20 -16.86 -8.59
C GLY A 133 -4.63 -16.15 -9.84
N PRO A 134 -3.84 -16.87 -10.65
CA PRO A 134 -3.34 -16.34 -11.91
C PRO A 134 -4.48 -15.92 -12.84
N ARG A 135 -4.23 -14.92 -13.71
CA ARG A 135 -5.25 -14.38 -14.62
C ARG A 135 -6.01 -15.45 -15.42
N VAL A 136 -5.30 -16.49 -15.85
CA VAL A 136 -5.87 -17.61 -16.61
C VAL A 136 -6.91 -18.44 -15.84
N SER A 137 -6.99 -18.27 -14.51
CA SER A 137 -8.00 -18.96 -13.67
C SER A 137 -9.37 -18.29 -13.74
N TYR A 138 -9.51 -17.19 -14.45
CA TYR A 138 -10.73 -16.41 -14.56
C TYR A 138 -11.14 -16.21 -16.02
N PRO A 139 -12.45 -16.04 -16.32
CA PRO A 139 -12.94 -15.76 -17.66
C PRO A 139 -12.28 -14.54 -18.32
N ALA A 140 -12.37 -14.44 -19.62
CA ALA A 140 -11.94 -13.26 -20.37
C ALA A 140 -12.75 -12.01 -19.95
N GLY A 141 -12.17 -10.80 -20.15
CA GLY A 141 -12.76 -9.55 -19.76
C GLY A 141 -12.38 -9.12 -18.33
N ARG A 142 -13.14 -8.23 -17.72
CA ARG A 142 -12.89 -7.79 -16.32
C ARG A 142 -13.15 -8.92 -15.34
N VAL A 143 -12.25 -9.07 -14.38
CA VAL A 143 -12.40 -10.00 -13.26
C VAL A 143 -13.23 -9.30 -12.19
N PRO A 144 -14.45 -9.79 -11.89
CA PRO A 144 -15.29 -9.16 -10.88
C PRO A 144 -14.58 -9.08 -9.52
N MET A 145 -14.78 -7.99 -8.80
CA MET A 145 -14.21 -7.79 -7.45
C MET A 145 -14.51 -8.97 -6.51
N LEU A 146 -15.70 -9.54 -6.60
CA LEU A 146 -16.15 -10.71 -5.81
C LEU A 146 -15.92 -12.06 -6.51
N ALA A 147 -15.07 -12.11 -7.55
CA ALA A 147 -14.68 -13.39 -8.14
C ALA A 147 -14.07 -14.30 -7.06
N GLU A 148 -14.27 -15.61 -7.22
CA GLU A 148 -13.81 -16.60 -6.25
C GLU A 148 -12.31 -16.45 -5.96
N PRO A 149 -11.91 -16.23 -4.70
CA PRO A 149 -10.49 -16.17 -4.33
C PRO A 149 -9.81 -17.52 -4.56
N LYS A 150 -8.60 -17.48 -5.14
CA LYS A 150 -7.78 -18.68 -5.45
C LYS A 150 -6.32 -18.41 -5.09
N PRO A 151 -5.98 -18.10 -3.82
CA PRO A 151 -4.62 -17.74 -3.45
C PRO A 151 -3.65 -18.89 -3.72
N VAL A 152 -2.52 -18.57 -4.37
CA VAL A 152 -1.50 -19.55 -4.75
C VAL A 152 -0.29 -19.57 -3.80
N ASN A 153 -0.31 -18.76 -2.76
CA ASN A 153 0.74 -18.70 -1.76
C ASN A 153 0.17 -18.34 -0.37
N LEU A 154 0.99 -18.54 0.68
CA LEU A 154 0.59 -18.32 2.06
C LEU A 154 0.24 -16.85 2.34
N TYR A 155 0.94 -15.90 1.73
CA TYR A 155 0.63 -14.49 1.88
C TYR A 155 -0.81 -14.19 1.44
N GLY A 156 -1.20 -14.62 0.26
CA GLY A 156 -2.56 -14.46 -0.25
C GLY A 156 -3.61 -15.16 0.62
N ALA A 157 -3.31 -16.39 1.09
CA ALA A 157 -4.19 -17.14 1.98
C ALA A 157 -4.40 -16.40 3.33
N TRP A 158 -3.34 -15.85 3.91
CA TRP A 158 -3.46 -15.06 5.16
C TRP A 158 -4.16 -13.73 4.95
N LYS A 159 -3.96 -13.07 3.80
CA LYS A 159 -4.71 -11.85 3.44
C LYS A 159 -6.20 -12.14 3.31
N LEU A 160 -6.57 -13.23 2.67
CA LEU A 160 -7.97 -13.68 2.58
C LEU A 160 -8.56 -13.99 3.96
N ALA A 161 -7.83 -14.72 4.82
CA ALA A 161 -8.26 -14.96 6.20
C ALA A 161 -8.44 -13.65 6.97
N GLY A 162 -7.54 -12.66 6.78
CA GLY A 162 -7.66 -11.32 7.37
C GLY A 162 -8.90 -10.57 6.91
N GLU A 163 -9.34 -10.71 5.66
CA GLU A 163 -10.62 -10.15 5.19
C GLU A 163 -11.80 -10.75 5.97
N HIS A 164 -11.83 -12.07 6.15
CA HIS A 164 -12.90 -12.72 6.92
C HIS A 164 -12.89 -12.30 8.38
N ILE A 165 -11.73 -12.22 9.03
CA ILE A 165 -11.59 -11.73 10.41
C ILE A 165 -12.10 -10.28 10.52
N SER A 166 -11.76 -9.43 9.56
CA SER A 166 -12.21 -8.02 9.50
C SER A 166 -13.73 -7.91 9.31
N ARG A 167 -14.30 -8.79 8.49
CA ARG A 167 -15.77 -8.87 8.31
C ARG A 167 -16.47 -9.25 9.63
N LEU A 168 -16.00 -10.31 10.29
CA LEU A 168 -16.57 -10.75 11.57
C LEU A 168 -16.48 -9.65 12.62
N PHE A 169 -15.35 -8.93 12.69
CA PHE A 169 -15.20 -7.78 13.58
C PHE A 169 -16.26 -6.70 13.31
N SER A 170 -16.50 -6.37 12.04
CA SER A 170 -17.53 -5.39 11.68
C SER A 170 -18.94 -5.85 12.08
N GLU A 171 -19.27 -7.12 11.83
CA GLU A 171 -20.56 -7.72 12.18
C GLU A 171 -20.78 -7.77 13.70
N GLU A 172 -19.74 -8.08 14.47
CA GLU A 172 -19.81 -8.17 15.94
C GLU A 172 -19.92 -6.80 16.63
N THR A 173 -19.25 -5.79 16.08
CA THR A 173 -19.08 -4.49 16.76
C THR A 173 -19.87 -3.35 16.14
N GLY A 174 -20.34 -3.51 14.91
CA GLY A 174 -20.94 -2.45 14.12
C GLY A 174 -19.94 -1.40 13.61
N VAL A 175 -18.63 -1.58 13.83
CA VAL A 175 -17.61 -0.65 13.33
C VAL A 175 -17.51 -0.75 11.80
N PRO A 176 -17.74 0.34 11.06
CA PRO A 176 -17.61 0.35 9.60
C PRO A 176 -16.21 -0.09 9.18
N THR A 177 -16.11 -1.13 8.36
CA THR A 177 -14.84 -1.77 8.02
C THR A 177 -14.68 -1.96 6.52
N VAL A 178 -13.53 -1.61 5.99
CA VAL A 178 -13.20 -1.77 4.58
C VAL A 178 -11.92 -2.58 4.42
N SER A 179 -11.98 -3.68 3.68
CA SER A 179 -10.81 -4.42 3.23
C SER A 179 -10.42 -3.99 1.83
N LEU A 180 -9.16 -3.59 1.63
CA LEU A 180 -8.67 -3.10 0.35
C LEU A 180 -7.68 -4.09 -0.25
N ARG A 181 -7.83 -4.39 -1.55
CA ARG A 181 -6.95 -5.27 -2.34
C ARG A 181 -6.10 -4.44 -3.30
N PRO A 182 -4.98 -3.82 -2.85
CA PRO A 182 -4.08 -3.14 -3.76
C PRO A 182 -3.49 -4.10 -4.79
N GLY A 183 -3.31 -3.61 -6.02
CA GLY A 183 -2.59 -4.27 -7.09
C GLY A 183 -1.07 -4.09 -6.96
N VAL A 184 -0.40 -4.03 -8.10
CA VAL A 184 1.05 -3.86 -8.16
C VAL A 184 1.43 -2.39 -8.02
N LEU A 185 2.05 -2.04 -6.90
CA LEU A 185 2.47 -0.66 -6.65
C LEU A 185 3.76 -0.32 -7.39
N TYR A 186 3.84 0.94 -7.85
CA TYR A 186 5.07 1.58 -8.32
C TYR A 186 5.18 3.00 -7.78
N GLY A 187 6.39 3.58 -7.84
CA GLY A 187 6.67 4.94 -7.36
C GLY A 187 7.40 4.98 -6.02
N PRO A 188 7.47 6.15 -5.37
CA PRO A 188 8.24 6.34 -4.14
C PRO A 188 7.88 5.36 -3.03
N GLY A 189 8.91 4.84 -2.34
CA GLY A 189 8.74 3.91 -1.21
C GLY A 189 8.50 2.45 -1.58
N ARG A 190 8.33 2.11 -2.86
CA ARG A 190 8.18 0.71 -3.32
C ARG A 190 9.55 0.07 -3.53
N ASP A 191 10.17 -0.43 -2.48
CA ASP A 191 11.60 -0.79 -2.45
C ASP A 191 11.90 -2.29 -2.46
N ALA A 192 10.90 -3.15 -2.32
CA ALA A 192 11.11 -4.59 -2.15
C ALA A 192 10.12 -5.46 -2.93
N GLY A 193 10.54 -6.70 -3.23
CA GLY A 193 9.76 -7.71 -3.95
C GLY A 193 9.93 -7.65 -5.46
N LEU A 194 9.65 -8.77 -6.17
CA LEU A 194 9.81 -8.88 -7.62
C LEU A 194 9.09 -7.77 -8.39
N THR A 195 7.87 -7.47 -7.99
CA THR A 195 7.03 -6.44 -8.64
C THR A 195 7.45 -5.00 -8.32
N SER A 196 8.53 -4.77 -7.54
CA SER A 196 9.14 -3.44 -7.36
C SER A 196 10.08 -3.06 -8.51
N SER A 197 10.37 -3.96 -9.43
CA SER A 197 11.33 -3.73 -10.53
C SER A 197 11.05 -2.49 -11.38
N PRO A 198 9.81 -2.09 -11.73
CA PRO A 198 9.54 -0.82 -12.38
C PRO A 198 9.99 0.40 -11.55
N THR A 199 9.82 0.37 -10.24
CA THR A 199 10.32 1.42 -9.35
C THR A 199 11.85 1.43 -9.30
N THR A 200 12.48 0.25 -9.22
CA THR A 200 13.93 0.13 -9.29
C THR A 200 14.47 0.68 -10.60
N ALA A 201 13.81 0.40 -11.73
CA ALA A 201 14.16 0.96 -13.02
C ALA A 201 14.17 2.50 -13.00
N MET A 202 13.13 3.14 -12.43
CA MET A 202 13.09 4.61 -12.29
C MET A 202 14.20 5.14 -11.39
N LYS A 203 14.55 4.45 -10.30
CA LYS A 203 15.70 4.83 -9.44
C LYS A 203 17.02 4.73 -10.20
N ARG A 204 17.22 3.64 -10.93
CA ARG A 204 18.44 3.44 -11.75
C ARG A 204 18.55 4.50 -12.87
N LEU A 205 17.42 4.83 -13.51
CA LEU A 205 17.36 5.94 -14.47
C LEU A 205 17.75 7.27 -13.84
N ALA A 206 17.24 7.60 -12.66
CA ALA A 206 17.61 8.82 -11.94
C ALA A 206 19.12 8.89 -11.62
N LEU A 207 19.73 7.73 -11.35
CA LEU A 207 21.17 7.59 -11.12
C LEU A 207 22.02 7.49 -12.41
N GLY A 208 21.40 7.42 -13.59
CA GLY A 208 22.10 7.22 -14.87
C GLY A 208 22.70 5.81 -15.01
N ARG A 209 22.05 4.78 -14.43
CA ARG A 209 22.52 3.40 -14.41
C ARG A 209 21.62 2.48 -15.21
N ALA A 210 22.23 1.48 -15.85
CA ALA A 210 21.48 0.44 -16.55
C ALA A 210 20.69 -0.45 -15.57
N TYR A 211 19.54 -0.92 -16.03
CA TYR A 211 18.74 -1.90 -15.31
C TYR A 211 17.87 -2.69 -16.29
N GLU A 212 17.78 -3.99 -16.06
CA GLU A 212 16.83 -4.87 -16.73
C GLU A 212 15.68 -5.21 -15.77
N ILE A 213 14.44 -4.88 -16.14
CA ILE A 213 13.26 -5.39 -15.46
C ILE A 213 13.19 -6.89 -15.80
N PRO A 214 13.25 -7.81 -14.80
CA PRO A 214 13.52 -9.23 -15.08
C PRO A 214 12.34 -10.00 -15.71
N PHE A 215 11.21 -9.34 -15.91
CA PHE A 215 9.99 -9.96 -16.44
C PHE A 215 9.29 -9.08 -17.47
N ARG A 216 8.52 -9.72 -18.33
CA ARG A 216 7.53 -9.10 -19.20
C ARG A 216 6.16 -9.66 -18.83
N SER A 217 5.26 -8.80 -18.38
CA SER A 217 3.95 -9.21 -17.91
C SER A 217 2.93 -8.11 -18.08
N ARG A 218 1.65 -8.48 -18.01
CA ARG A 218 0.53 -7.55 -17.89
C ARG A 218 0.03 -7.56 -16.46
N GLN A 219 -0.11 -6.38 -15.84
CA GLN A 219 -0.46 -6.24 -14.43
C GLN A 219 -1.36 -5.02 -14.21
N ASP A 220 -2.05 -5.00 -13.08
CA ASP A 220 -2.80 -3.85 -12.59
C ASP A 220 -1.90 -2.99 -11.73
N TYR A 221 -1.35 -1.93 -12.32
CA TYR A 221 -0.40 -1.02 -11.71
C TYR A 221 -1.08 0.13 -10.97
N LEU A 222 -0.53 0.47 -9.81
CA LEU A 222 -1.02 1.51 -8.91
C LEU A 222 0.11 2.45 -8.52
N PHE A 223 -0.08 3.74 -8.73
CA PHE A 223 0.86 4.75 -8.23
C PHE A 223 0.76 4.86 -6.70
N ALA A 224 1.87 4.71 -6.00
CA ALA A 224 1.89 4.64 -4.54
C ALA A 224 1.23 5.83 -3.83
N PRO A 225 1.42 7.09 -4.24
CA PRO A 225 0.69 8.24 -3.69
C PRO A 225 -0.83 8.17 -3.89
N ASP A 226 -1.31 7.66 -5.04
CA ASP A 226 -2.76 7.49 -5.28
C ASP A 226 -3.36 6.43 -4.35
N VAL A 227 -2.62 5.35 -4.07
CA VAL A 227 -3.04 4.35 -3.08
C VAL A 227 -3.12 4.97 -1.68
N GLY A 228 -2.15 5.82 -1.32
CA GLY A 228 -2.21 6.60 -0.08
C GLY A 228 -3.46 7.45 0.02
N GLY A 229 -3.81 8.15 -1.07
CA GLY A 229 -5.02 8.95 -1.17
C GLY A 229 -6.30 8.12 -1.15
N ALA A 230 -6.34 6.99 -1.86
CA ALA A 230 -7.49 6.09 -1.87
C ALA A 230 -7.79 5.54 -0.46
N ILE A 231 -6.76 5.16 0.30
CA ILE A 231 -6.91 4.74 1.71
C ILE A 231 -7.34 5.92 2.57
N GLY A 232 -6.73 7.10 2.39
CA GLY A 232 -7.10 8.33 3.09
C GLY A 232 -8.57 8.68 2.88
N THR A 233 -9.06 8.60 1.66
CA THR A 233 -10.48 8.80 1.30
C THR A 233 -11.35 7.73 1.98
N ALA A 234 -11.01 6.45 1.85
CA ALA A 234 -11.80 5.36 2.44
C ALA A 234 -11.84 5.39 3.98
N VAL A 235 -10.82 5.94 4.64
CA VAL A 235 -10.81 6.07 6.11
C VAL A 235 -11.68 7.25 6.58
N LEU A 236 -11.91 8.25 5.74
CA LEU A 236 -12.57 9.50 6.12
C LEU A 236 -14.02 9.60 5.64
N GLU A 237 -14.30 9.22 4.40
CA GLU A 237 -15.63 9.36 3.82
C GLU A 237 -16.67 8.44 4.48
N PRO A 238 -17.94 8.81 4.49
CA PRO A 238 -19.01 7.99 5.06
C PRO A 238 -19.04 6.59 4.44
N PHE A 239 -19.20 5.60 5.30
CA PHE A 239 -19.35 4.21 4.89
C PHE A 239 -19.97 3.42 6.05
N GLU A 240 -20.79 2.43 5.76
CA GLU A 240 -21.46 1.59 6.75
C GLU A 240 -21.21 0.10 6.45
N GLY A 241 -21.21 -0.72 7.51
CA GLY A 241 -21.03 -2.16 7.42
C GLY A 241 -19.63 -2.57 6.98
N TYR A 242 -19.56 -3.67 6.21
CA TYR A 242 -18.32 -4.25 5.68
C TYR A 242 -18.33 -4.37 4.17
N SER A 243 -17.22 -4.06 3.53
CA SER A 243 -16.99 -4.42 2.14
C SER A 243 -15.50 -4.66 1.84
N VAL A 244 -15.28 -5.38 0.74
CA VAL A 244 -13.96 -5.60 0.14
C VAL A 244 -13.90 -4.83 -1.17
N PHE A 245 -12.76 -4.19 -1.48
CA PHE A 245 -12.58 -3.48 -2.74
C PHE A 245 -11.20 -3.72 -3.34
N THR A 246 -11.15 -3.84 -4.67
CA THR A 246 -9.95 -3.59 -5.47
C THR A 246 -9.79 -2.09 -5.67
N LEU A 247 -8.56 -1.61 -5.74
CA LEU A 247 -8.28 -0.19 -5.93
C LEU A 247 -8.18 0.18 -7.41
N PRO A 248 -8.51 1.44 -7.80
CA PRO A 248 -8.36 1.93 -9.16
C PRO A 248 -6.93 1.74 -9.67
N SER A 249 -6.77 1.01 -10.74
CA SER A 249 -5.48 0.63 -11.31
C SER A 249 -5.44 0.86 -12.83
N LEU A 250 -4.22 0.95 -13.36
CA LEU A 250 -3.98 0.92 -14.80
C LEU A 250 -3.50 -0.49 -15.18
N THR A 251 -4.29 -1.19 -16.01
CA THR A 251 -3.85 -2.47 -16.56
C THR A 251 -2.89 -2.22 -17.72
N LEU A 252 -1.59 -2.44 -17.49
CA LEU A 252 -0.50 -2.13 -18.41
C LEU A 252 0.44 -3.32 -18.56
N THR A 253 1.14 -3.37 -19.68
CA THR A 253 2.30 -4.24 -19.86
C THR A 253 3.55 -3.61 -19.27
N THR A 254 4.59 -4.42 -19.04
CA THR A 254 5.91 -3.91 -18.64
C THR A 254 6.47 -2.95 -19.69
N ASP A 255 6.24 -3.24 -20.97
CA ASP A 255 6.68 -2.39 -22.10
C ASP A 255 6.00 -1.01 -22.07
N ASP A 256 4.68 -0.93 -21.73
CA ASP A 256 3.97 0.35 -21.62
C ASP A 256 4.59 1.25 -20.55
N ILE A 257 4.97 0.68 -19.42
CA ILE A 257 5.64 1.43 -18.33
C ILE A 257 7.03 1.92 -18.77
N VAL A 258 7.81 1.05 -19.41
CA VAL A 258 9.16 1.40 -19.89
C VAL A 258 9.09 2.49 -20.97
N GLU A 259 8.10 2.42 -21.86
CA GLU A 259 7.91 3.45 -22.89
C GLU A 259 7.47 4.79 -22.26
N SER A 260 6.62 4.78 -21.24
CA SER A 260 6.32 5.98 -20.45
C SER A 260 7.58 6.56 -19.79
N MET A 261 8.42 5.72 -19.17
CA MET A 261 9.70 6.16 -18.61
C MET A 261 10.58 6.82 -19.68
N ARG A 262 10.65 6.27 -20.89
CA ARG A 262 11.45 6.80 -22.00
C ARG A 262 10.95 8.19 -22.42
N ARG A 263 9.64 8.33 -22.66
CA ARG A 263 9.02 9.62 -23.02
C ARG A 263 9.27 10.69 -21.96
N VAL A 264 9.00 10.33 -20.69
CA VAL A 264 9.15 11.24 -19.56
C VAL A 264 10.62 11.64 -19.36
N ALA A 265 11.55 10.68 -19.44
CA ALA A 265 12.98 10.95 -19.35
C ALA A 265 13.44 11.92 -20.44
N ALA A 266 12.99 11.75 -21.68
CA ALA A 266 13.29 12.68 -22.77
C ALA A 266 12.77 14.10 -22.46
N GLY A 267 11.52 14.22 -22.00
CA GLY A 267 10.91 15.49 -21.60
C GLY A 267 11.57 16.19 -20.41
N MET A 268 12.29 15.42 -19.56
CA MET A 268 13.06 15.93 -18.41
C MET A 268 14.55 16.18 -18.71
N GLY A 269 14.99 16.01 -19.97
CA GLY A 269 16.41 16.14 -20.33
C GLY A 269 17.29 14.98 -19.82
N LEU A 270 16.71 13.81 -19.56
CA LEU A 270 17.39 12.62 -19.06
C LEU A 270 17.54 11.52 -20.13
N ALA A 271 17.32 11.84 -21.41
CA ALA A 271 17.35 10.86 -22.50
C ALA A 271 18.67 10.04 -22.52
N GLU A 272 19.81 10.71 -22.34
CA GLU A 272 21.13 10.06 -22.31
C GLU A 272 21.34 9.11 -21.12
N ARG A 273 20.52 9.23 -20.06
CA ARG A 273 20.56 8.34 -18.90
C ARG A 273 19.70 7.10 -19.07
N PHE A 274 18.90 7.03 -20.13
CA PHE A 274 17.94 5.95 -20.30
C PHE A 274 18.63 4.66 -20.79
N GLN A 275 18.84 3.73 -19.86
CA GLN A 275 19.45 2.42 -20.08
C GLN A 275 18.59 1.31 -19.46
N ILE A 276 17.27 1.39 -19.68
CA ILE A 276 16.31 0.42 -19.12
C ILE A 276 15.87 -0.55 -20.21
N THR A 277 15.96 -1.84 -19.91
CA THR A 277 15.53 -2.95 -20.77
C THR A 277 14.52 -3.84 -20.05
N VAL A 278 13.88 -4.74 -20.81
CA VAL A 278 12.88 -5.68 -20.30
C VAL A 278 13.31 -7.09 -20.66
N GLY A 279 13.37 -7.96 -19.67
CA GLY A 279 13.64 -9.39 -19.82
C GLY A 279 12.52 -10.12 -20.54
N ALA A 280 12.76 -11.39 -20.87
CA ALA A 280 11.85 -12.20 -21.65
C ALA A 280 10.90 -13.08 -20.81
N GLU A 281 11.12 -13.19 -19.49
CA GLU A 281 10.31 -14.06 -18.62
C GLU A 281 8.88 -13.54 -18.54
N ASP A 282 7.91 -14.38 -18.89
CA ASP A 282 6.49 -14.08 -18.74
C ASP A 282 6.00 -14.56 -17.36
N VAL A 283 5.42 -13.66 -16.60
CA VAL A 283 4.87 -13.97 -15.27
C VAL A 283 3.36 -13.74 -15.30
N PRO A 284 2.55 -14.80 -15.10
CA PRO A 284 1.10 -14.74 -15.24
C PRO A 284 0.42 -14.12 -14.00
N PHE A 285 0.66 -12.84 -13.74
CA PHE A 285 -0.01 -12.12 -12.68
C PHE A 285 -1.51 -11.97 -12.92
N ILE A 286 -2.27 -11.79 -11.83
CA ILE A 286 -3.66 -11.35 -11.92
C ILE A 286 -3.69 -9.90 -12.45
N CYS A 287 -4.64 -9.62 -13.32
CA CYS A 287 -4.91 -8.28 -13.85
C CYS A 287 -6.36 -8.18 -14.35
N ASP A 288 -6.73 -7.05 -14.91
CA ASP A 288 -8.09 -6.74 -15.37
C ASP A 288 -9.14 -6.75 -14.25
N LEU A 289 -8.74 -6.37 -13.04
CA LEU A 289 -9.65 -6.37 -11.89
C LEU A 289 -10.66 -5.22 -11.99
N ASP A 290 -11.90 -5.53 -11.64
CA ASP A 290 -12.96 -4.52 -11.56
C ASP A 290 -12.83 -3.69 -10.27
N TYR A 291 -12.61 -2.38 -10.42
CA TYR A 291 -12.51 -1.43 -9.31
C TYR A 291 -13.68 -0.41 -9.28
N GLU A 292 -14.63 -0.50 -10.21
CA GLU A 292 -15.77 0.42 -10.25
C GLU A 292 -16.57 0.48 -8.94
N PRO A 293 -16.76 -0.65 -8.19
CA PRO A 293 -17.43 -0.59 -6.90
C PRO A 293 -16.70 0.31 -5.88
N PHE A 294 -15.36 0.38 -5.92
CA PHE A 294 -14.60 1.28 -5.06
C PHE A 294 -14.83 2.74 -5.42
N VAL A 295 -14.74 3.08 -6.70
CA VAL A 295 -14.99 4.47 -7.19
C VAL A 295 -16.41 4.91 -6.92
N SER A 296 -17.38 3.99 -7.03
CA SER A 296 -18.78 4.27 -6.70
C SER A 296 -18.99 4.54 -5.22
N ALA A 297 -18.27 3.82 -4.33
CA ALA A 297 -18.34 4.02 -2.89
C ALA A 297 -17.55 5.25 -2.42
N PHE A 298 -16.46 5.57 -3.11
CA PHE A 298 -15.51 6.63 -2.76
C PHE A 298 -15.14 7.46 -4.01
N PRO A 299 -16.00 8.38 -4.46
CA PRO A 299 -15.82 9.05 -5.76
C PRO A 299 -14.66 10.06 -5.80
N ASN A 300 -14.15 10.50 -4.65
CA ASN A 300 -13.11 11.54 -4.57
C ASN A 300 -11.67 10.95 -4.51
N VAL A 301 -11.47 9.75 -5.06
CA VAL A 301 -10.14 9.13 -5.06
C VAL A 301 -9.20 9.80 -6.07
N PRO A 302 -7.93 10.03 -5.69
CA PRO A 302 -6.95 10.55 -6.64
C PRO A 302 -6.63 9.53 -7.72
N HIS A 303 -6.41 10.04 -8.92
CA HIS A 303 -5.96 9.25 -10.06
C HIS A 303 -4.95 10.06 -10.87
N THR A 304 -3.70 9.62 -10.88
CA THR A 304 -2.61 10.28 -11.58
C THR A 304 -2.33 9.56 -12.91
N PRO A 305 -2.37 10.25 -14.07
CA PRO A 305 -2.01 9.66 -15.35
C PRO A 305 -0.59 9.09 -15.34
N LEU A 306 -0.34 8.02 -16.12
CA LEU A 306 0.92 7.27 -16.07
C LEU A 306 2.16 8.15 -16.25
N ASP A 307 2.21 8.98 -17.29
CA ASP A 307 3.38 9.82 -17.57
C ASP A 307 3.62 10.86 -16.46
N GLU A 308 2.54 11.36 -15.82
CA GLU A 308 2.64 12.26 -14.67
C GLU A 308 3.16 11.51 -13.42
N ALA A 309 2.66 10.30 -13.16
CA ALA A 309 3.12 9.47 -12.06
C ALA A 309 4.60 9.06 -12.19
N VAL A 310 5.04 8.73 -13.41
CA VAL A 310 6.44 8.47 -13.72
C VAL A 310 7.29 9.74 -13.51
N ARG A 311 6.83 10.90 -13.98
CA ARG A 311 7.52 12.19 -13.77
C ARG A 311 7.70 12.49 -12.28
N LYS A 312 6.61 12.45 -11.51
CA LYS A 312 6.65 12.66 -10.05
C LYS A 312 7.61 11.70 -9.36
N SER A 313 7.61 10.42 -9.79
CA SER A 313 8.54 9.42 -9.24
C SER A 313 9.99 9.78 -9.53
N LEU A 314 10.30 10.17 -10.77
CA LEU A 314 11.66 10.56 -11.17
C LEU A 314 12.12 11.83 -10.45
N GLU A 315 11.25 12.82 -10.25
CA GLU A 315 11.56 14.03 -9.47
C GLU A 315 11.98 13.67 -8.04
N VAL A 316 11.21 12.80 -7.35
CA VAL A 316 11.56 12.31 -6.01
C VAL A 316 12.88 11.54 -6.02
N PHE A 317 13.11 10.66 -6.98
CA PHE A 317 14.35 9.87 -7.04
C PHE A 317 15.57 10.72 -7.40
N LEU A 318 15.44 11.74 -8.23
CA LEU A 318 16.50 12.72 -8.49
C LEU A 318 16.85 13.53 -7.24
N GLU A 319 15.85 13.91 -6.43
CA GLU A 319 16.08 14.56 -5.16
C GLU A 319 16.77 13.62 -4.17
N HIS A 320 16.29 12.38 -4.04
CA HIS A 320 16.91 11.36 -3.17
C HIS A 320 18.36 11.06 -3.59
N ALA A 321 18.64 11.04 -4.89
CA ALA A 321 20.03 10.89 -5.39
C ALA A 321 20.91 12.06 -4.97
N ARG A 322 20.41 13.30 -5.10
CA ARG A 322 21.14 14.51 -4.67
C ARG A 322 21.40 14.54 -3.16
N ARG A 323 20.51 14.00 -2.37
CA ARG A 323 20.65 13.90 -0.90
C ARG A 323 21.45 12.68 -0.44
N GLY A 324 21.88 11.79 -1.36
CA GLY A 324 22.57 10.56 -1.02
C GLY A 324 21.66 9.51 -0.33
N TRP A 325 20.35 9.61 -0.47
CA TRP A 325 19.39 8.68 0.13
C TRP A 325 19.14 7.43 -0.71
N ILE A 326 19.47 7.47 -1.97
CA ILE A 326 19.55 6.32 -2.86
C ILE A 326 20.95 6.28 -3.50
N GLY A 327 21.48 5.08 -3.61
CA GLY A 327 22.82 4.80 -4.13
C GLY A 327 22.89 3.41 -4.76
N ASP A 328 24.04 2.79 -4.67
CA ASP A 328 24.34 1.45 -5.22
C ASP A 328 23.45 0.34 -4.67
#